data_b9fe46233426e7f1b39133ffe5683da5
#
_entry.id   b9fe46233426e7f1b39133ffe5683da5
#
_cell.length_a   1.000
_cell.length_b   1.000
_cell.length_c   1.000
_cell.angle_alpha   90.00
_cell.angle_beta   90.00
_cell.angle_gamma   90.00
#
_symmetry.space_group_name_H-M   'P 1'
#
loop_
_entity.id
_entity.type
_entity.pdbx_description
1 polymer ?
#
loop_
_entity_poly.entity_id
_entity_poly.type
_entity_poly.pdbx_seq_one_letter_code
_entity_poly.pdbx_strand_id
1 'polypeptide(L)'
;MGLMTNTLRKIALCAVCLIAAANVATGKEWRGIVPLKSTRTDVERVFGAPKYTSYSGAYYSLPNEIVVFDYQPRPCHEDRLGIEWNVPIGTVVGIGVVPKGNHRKQEYPLPADSRMVDDGGGFFYYFDNAAGFALETYKDRVTLVEYYPEAAQNTLKCPQKDTCCIDLFSRFDEYARLPFADEKARLDNYMIQLNSLVARGTIEVAGPSKSARQQQVKRAARARNYLIKQHGVEAERLLIVDIGYSESPLTRLNIYSIGGLGSRIFVFPQEDPARTTRKP
;
A
#
# COMPACT_ATOMS: atom_id res chain seq x y z
N MET A 1 -6.21 -64.29 10.55
CA MET A 1 -6.88 -63.00 10.80
C MET A 1 -5.92 -61.81 11.05
N GLY A 2 -4.59 -61.95 10.85
CA GLY A 2 -3.60 -60.89 11.19
C GLY A 2 -3.05 -60.06 10.04
N LEU A 3 -3.35 -60.40 8.76
CA LEU A 3 -2.79 -59.64 7.63
C LEU A 3 -3.58 -58.42 7.16
N MET A 4 -4.89 -58.38 7.44
CA MET A 4 -5.77 -57.30 6.98
C MET A 4 -5.66 -56.01 7.80
N THR A 5 -5.22 -56.08 9.05
CA THR A 5 -5.08 -54.90 9.94
C THR A 5 -3.86 -54.04 9.65
N ASN A 6 -2.79 -54.62 9.08
CA ASN A 6 -1.56 -53.86 8.76
C ASN A 6 -1.68 -53.00 7.48
N THR A 7 -2.48 -53.45 6.52
CA THR A 7 -2.71 -52.72 5.26
C THR A 7 -3.61 -51.49 5.48
N LEU A 8 -4.66 -51.64 6.28
CA LEU A 8 -5.55 -50.51 6.67
C LEU A 8 -4.82 -49.44 7.49
N ARG A 9 -3.91 -49.83 8.39
CA ARG A 9 -3.07 -48.86 9.14
C ARG A 9 -2.10 -48.08 8.23
N LYS A 10 -1.52 -48.72 7.23
CA LYS A 10 -0.63 -48.04 6.26
C LYS A 10 -1.38 -47.07 5.36
N ILE A 11 -2.59 -47.43 4.91
CA ILE A 11 -3.45 -46.53 4.10
C ILE A 11 -3.93 -45.33 4.93
N ALA A 12 -4.32 -45.53 6.18
CA ALA A 12 -4.72 -44.43 7.08
C ALA A 12 -3.53 -43.48 7.38
N LEU A 13 -2.33 -44.00 7.55
CA LEU A 13 -1.12 -43.17 7.80
C LEU A 13 -0.75 -42.35 6.55
N CYS A 14 -0.84 -42.90 5.34
CA CYS A 14 -0.62 -42.16 4.10
C CYS A 14 -1.69 -41.08 3.86
N ALA A 15 -2.96 -41.33 4.20
CA ALA A 15 -4.03 -40.34 4.06
C ALA A 15 -3.84 -39.16 5.03
N VAL A 16 -3.36 -39.41 6.26
CA VAL A 16 -3.04 -38.34 7.24
C VAL A 16 -1.82 -37.54 6.78
N CYS A 17 -0.80 -38.18 6.20
CA CYS A 17 0.36 -37.45 5.64
C CYS A 17 0.01 -36.61 4.41
N LEU A 18 -0.95 -37.01 3.58
CA LEU A 18 -1.42 -36.23 2.42
C LEU A 18 -2.25 -35.00 2.84
N ILE A 19 -2.95 -35.08 3.94
CA ILE A 19 -3.72 -33.93 4.49
C ILE A 19 -2.78 -32.92 5.17
N ALA A 20 -1.68 -33.37 5.77
CA ALA A 20 -0.68 -32.50 6.39
C ALA A 20 0.21 -31.73 5.37
N ALA A 21 0.29 -32.17 4.12
CA ALA A 21 1.11 -31.51 3.09
C ALA A 21 0.40 -30.33 2.40
N ALA A 22 -0.85 -30.01 2.73
CA ALA A 22 -1.63 -28.93 2.13
C ALA A 22 -1.57 -27.60 2.95
N ASN A 23 -0.59 -27.42 3.81
CA ASN A 23 -0.22 -26.11 4.31
C ASN A 23 0.55 -25.36 3.22
N VAL A 24 -0.12 -25.06 2.12
CA VAL A 24 0.36 -24.07 1.16
C VAL A 24 0.46 -22.76 1.95
N ALA A 25 1.68 -22.27 2.10
CA ALA A 25 1.96 -20.96 2.66
C ALA A 25 0.93 -19.96 2.07
N THR A 26 0.10 -19.41 2.92
CA THR A 26 -0.98 -18.53 2.49
C THR A 26 -0.60 -17.15 2.92
N GLY A 27 -0.58 -16.19 1.99
CA GLY A 27 -0.36 -14.78 2.29
C GLY A 27 -1.12 -14.38 3.55
N LYS A 28 -0.60 -13.40 4.28
CA LYS A 28 -1.16 -13.03 5.59
C LYS A 28 -2.64 -12.64 5.45
N GLU A 29 -3.49 -13.37 6.12
CA GLU A 29 -4.94 -13.15 6.12
C GLU A 29 -5.29 -11.84 6.84
N TRP A 30 -6.25 -11.11 6.28
CA TRP A 30 -6.90 -10.00 6.95
C TRP A 30 -8.43 -10.20 6.93
N ARG A 31 -9.02 -10.42 8.11
CA ARG A 31 -10.47 -10.64 8.33
C ARG A 31 -11.11 -11.67 7.38
N GLY A 32 -10.46 -12.79 7.18
CA GLY A 32 -10.94 -13.87 6.31
C GLY A 32 -10.61 -13.69 4.83
N ILE A 33 -9.99 -12.57 4.45
CA ILE A 33 -9.55 -12.32 3.08
C ILE A 33 -8.05 -12.59 2.96
N VAL A 34 -7.70 -13.44 1.99
CA VAL A 34 -6.33 -13.89 1.76
C VAL A 34 -5.89 -13.51 0.35
N PRO A 35 -4.80 -12.73 0.17
CA PRO A 35 -4.23 -12.45 -1.15
C PRO A 35 -3.97 -13.72 -1.97
N LEU A 36 -4.17 -13.66 -3.26
CA LEU A 36 -4.11 -14.74 -4.28
C LEU A 36 -5.11 -15.90 -4.10
N LYS A 37 -5.98 -15.84 -3.10
CA LYS A 37 -7.01 -16.88 -2.87
C LYS A 37 -8.43 -16.31 -2.89
N SER A 38 -8.66 -15.23 -2.14
CA SER A 38 -9.96 -14.59 -2.07
C SER A 38 -10.28 -13.83 -3.35
N THR A 39 -11.55 -13.77 -3.69
CA THR A 39 -12.08 -13.09 -4.86
C THR A 39 -12.85 -11.83 -4.46
N ARG A 40 -13.20 -11.00 -5.45
CA ARG A 40 -14.10 -9.85 -5.26
C ARG A 40 -15.43 -10.30 -4.60
N THR A 41 -15.98 -11.42 -5.02
CA THR A 41 -17.22 -11.96 -4.44
C THR A 41 -17.05 -12.32 -2.96
N ASP A 42 -15.88 -12.83 -2.56
CA ASP A 42 -15.61 -13.13 -1.15
C ASP A 42 -15.53 -11.84 -0.31
N VAL A 43 -14.89 -10.81 -0.84
CA VAL A 43 -14.84 -9.49 -0.19
C VAL A 43 -16.24 -8.90 -0.05
N GLU A 44 -17.05 -8.88 -1.11
CA GLU A 44 -18.41 -8.35 -1.08
C GLU A 44 -19.33 -9.15 -0.15
N ARG A 45 -19.11 -10.46 0.00
CA ARG A 45 -19.83 -11.29 0.98
C ARG A 45 -19.55 -10.88 2.42
N VAL A 46 -18.30 -10.47 2.72
CA VAL A 46 -17.87 -10.09 4.08
C VAL A 46 -18.22 -8.64 4.39
N PHE A 47 -18.01 -7.73 3.46
CA PHE A 47 -18.07 -6.27 3.70
C PHE A 47 -19.26 -5.58 3.02
N GLY A 48 -20.02 -6.29 2.20
CA GLY A 48 -21.12 -5.71 1.40
C GLY A 48 -20.60 -4.95 0.18
N ALA A 49 -21.41 -4.03 -0.34
CA ALA A 49 -21.04 -3.22 -1.50
C ALA A 49 -19.96 -2.20 -1.14
N PRO A 50 -18.94 -2.04 -1.98
CA PRO A 50 -17.91 -1.03 -1.78
C PRO A 50 -18.46 0.39 -1.94
N LYS A 51 -17.83 1.36 -1.28
CA LYS A 51 -18.16 2.79 -1.43
C LYS A 51 -17.77 3.32 -2.82
N TYR A 52 -16.60 2.87 -3.32
CA TYR A 52 -16.10 3.16 -4.66
C TYR A 52 -15.44 1.93 -5.26
N THR A 53 -15.47 1.85 -6.58
CA THR A 53 -14.75 0.84 -7.35
C THR A 53 -13.91 1.52 -8.43
N SER A 54 -12.74 0.96 -8.68
CA SER A 54 -11.93 1.25 -9.85
C SER A 54 -11.80 0.00 -10.73
N TYR A 55 -11.07 0.12 -11.83
CA TYR A 55 -10.78 -1.00 -12.71
C TYR A 55 -10.11 -2.18 -11.96
N SER A 56 -9.18 -1.87 -11.06
CA SER A 56 -8.37 -2.85 -10.32
C SER A 56 -8.64 -2.88 -8.82
N GLY A 57 -9.57 -2.11 -8.28
CA GLY A 57 -9.73 -2.05 -6.83
C GLY A 57 -11.14 -1.75 -6.34
N ALA A 58 -11.38 -2.00 -5.06
CA ALA A 58 -12.60 -1.63 -4.35
C ALA A 58 -12.23 -0.97 -3.01
N TYR A 59 -12.94 0.09 -2.69
CA TYR A 59 -12.75 0.94 -1.52
C TYR A 59 -13.91 0.79 -0.54
N TYR A 60 -13.58 0.56 0.72
CA TYR A 60 -14.51 0.45 1.83
C TYR A 60 -14.15 1.46 2.91
N SER A 61 -15.14 2.23 3.39
CA SER A 61 -14.99 3.08 4.56
C SER A 61 -15.66 2.41 5.75
N LEU A 62 -14.89 1.70 6.55
CA LEU A 62 -15.35 1.04 7.77
C LEU A 62 -15.31 2.03 8.95
N PRO A 63 -15.95 1.73 10.09
CA PRO A 63 -15.96 2.64 11.24
C PRO A 63 -14.57 3.07 11.71
N ASN A 64 -13.62 2.14 11.82
CA ASN A 64 -12.30 2.39 12.39
C ASN A 64 -11.16 2.44 11.37
N GLU A 65 -11.45 2.19 10.10
CA GLU A 65 -10.43 2.10 9.05
C GLU A 65 -11.01 2.32 7.66
N ILE A 66 -10.15 2.66 6.73
CA ILE A 66 -10.39 2.65 5.31
C ILE A 66 -9.67 1.43 4.76
N VAL A 67 -10.33 0.68 3.89
CA VAL A 67 -9.75 -0.52 3.30
C VAL A 67 -9.86 -0.46 1.79
N VAL A 68 -8.78 -0.81 1.12
CA VAL A 68 -8.75 -0.99 -0.33
C VAL A 68 -8.31 -2.41 -0.63
N PHE A 69 -9.09 -3.09 -1.44
CA PHE A 69 -8.74 -4.37 -2.02
C PHE A 69 -8.31 -4.15 -3.46
N ASP A 70 -7.11 -4.57 -3.79
CA ASP A 70 -6.65 -4.63 -5.18
C ASP A 70 -6.95 -5.99 -5.75
N TYR A 71 -7.44 -6.00 -6.98
CA TYR A 71 -7.80 -7.20 -7.71
C TYR A 71 -6.95 -7.36 -8.96
N GLN A 72 -6.67 -8.60 -9.34
CA GLN A 72 -6.15 -8.88 -10.67
C GLN A 72 -7.12 -8.35 -11.74
N PRO A 73 -6.74 -7.33 -12.53
CA PRO A 73 -7.69 -6.64 -13.39
C PRO A 73 -7.89 -7.32 -14.75
N ARG A 74 -6.90 -8.06 -15.23
CA ARG A 74 -6.85 -8.66 -16.58
C ARG A 74 -6.04 -9.95 -16.56
N PRO A 75 -6.13 -10.80 -17.61
CA PRO A 75 -5.26 -11.95 -17.73
C PRO A 75 -3.78 -11.53 -17.72
N CYS A 76 -2.91 -12.43 -17.27
CA CYS A 76 -1.48 -12.23 -17.27
C CYS A 76 -0.99 -11.86 -18.67
N HIS A 77 -0.33 -10.73 -18.77
CA HIS A 77 0.33 -10.25 -19.98
C HIS A 77 1.79 -9.95 -19.66
N GLU A 78 2.58 -9.50 -20.63
CA GLU A 78 3.91 -8.96 -20.34
C GLU A 78 3.76 -7.79 -19.35
N ASP A 79 4.00 -8.07 -18.07
CA ASP A 79 3.86 -7.08 -17.02
C ASP A 79 5.07 -6.16 -16.99
N ARG A 80 4.86 -4.92 -17.43
CA ARG A 80 5.92 -3.88 -17.43
C ARG A 80 6.26 -3.39 -16.03
N LEU A 81 5.35 -3.59 -15.05
CA LEU A 81 5.46 -3.05 -13.71
C LEU A 81 5.89 -4.09 -12.67
N GLY A 82 5.84 -5.39 -12.99
CA GLY A 82 6.08 -6.47 -12.03
C GLY A 82 5.02 -6.57 -10.93
N ILE A 83 3.82 -6.03 -11.18
CA ILE A 83 2.73 -5.95 -10.19
C ILE A 83 1.58 -6.92 -10.47
N GLU A 84 1.52 -7.48 -11.67
CA GLU A 84 0.45 -8.39 -12.07
C GLU A 84 0.75 -9.85 -11.66
N TRP A 85 -0.30 -10.60 -11.42
CA TRP A 85 -0.25 -11.97 -10.95
C TRP A 85 -0.96 -12.91 -11.92
N ASN A 86 -0.41 -14.09 -12.12
CA ASN A 86 -1.01 -15.14 -12.95
C ASN A 86 -2.09 -15.88 -12.16
N VAL A 87 -3.16 -15.17 -11.85
CA VAL A 87 -4.33 -15.65 -11.12
C VAL A 87 -5.59 -15.18 -11.86
N PRO A 88 -6.76 -15.79 -11.60
CA PRO A 88 -8.02 -15.37 -12.22
C PRO A 88 -8.33 -13.88 -12.00
N ILE A 89 -8.98 -13.27 -12.99
CA ILE A 89 -9.49 -11.89 -12.88
C ILE A 89 -10.41 -11.77 -11.65
N GLY A 90 -10.28 -10.68 -10.90
CA GLY A 90 -11.04 -10.45 -9.69
C GLY A 90 -10.49 -11.13 -8.43
N THR A 91 -9.36 -11.86 -8.54
CA THR A 91 -8.64 -12.36 -7.36
C THR A 91 -8.01 -11.19 -6.61
N VAL A 92 -8.10 -11.17 -5.28
CA VAL A 92 -7.43 -10.19 -4.43
C VAL A 92 -5.92 -10.38 -4.53
N VAL A 93 -5.19 -9.33 -4.90
CA VAL A 93 -3.73 -9.33 -5.01
C VAL A 93 -3.05 -8.44 -3.97
N GLY A 94 -3.83 -7.61 -3.28
CA GLY A 94 -3.36 -6.75 -2.21
C GLY A 94 -4.49 -6.21 -1.37
N ILE A 95 -4.18 -5.87 -0.12
CA ILE A 95 -5.11 -5.24 0.82
C ILE A 95 -4.38 -4.10 1.51
N GLY A 96 -4.85 -2.88 1.32
CA GLY A 96 -4.34 -1.70 2.01
C GLY A 96 -5.33 -1.24 3.09
N VAL A 97 -4.87 -1.06 4.31
CA VAL A 97 -5.67 -0.63 5.45
C VAL A 97 -5.11 0.68 6.00
N VAL A 98 -5.90 1.74 5.95
CA VAL A 98 -5.58 3.05 6.54
C VAL A 98 -6.36 3.19 7.84
N PRO A 99 -5.72 3.11 9.00
CA PRO A 99 -6.39 3.26 10.28
C PRO A 99 -6.96 4.67 10.45
N LYS A 100 -8.19 4.77 10.95
CA LYS A 100 -8.79 6.04 11.38
C LYS A 100 -8.37 6.34 12.80
N GLY A 101 -7.99 7.59 13.08
CA GLY A 101 -7.51 7.99 14.40
C GLY A 101 -5.98 8.06 14.50
N ASN A 102 -5.47 8.06 15.72
CA ASN A 102 -4.04 8.24 16.01
C ASN A 102 -3.43 6.94 16.53
N HIS A 103 -3.28 5.96 15.63
CA HIS A 103 -2.67 4.68 15.96
C HIS A 103 -1.15 4.78 15.89
N ARG A 104 -0.47 4.19 16.89
CA ARG A 104 0.97 4.17 16.97
C ARG A 104 1.54 2.82 16.51
N LYS A 105 2.78 2.84 16.03
CA LYS A 105 3.50 1.63 15.59
C LYS A 105 3.46 0.50 16.61
N GLN A 106 3.58 0.81 17.93
CA GLN A 106 3.61 -0.17 19.00
C GLN A 106 2.31 -1.00 19.12
N GLU A 107 1.20 -0.50 18.55
CA GLU A 107 -0.07 -1.22 18.52
C GLU A 107 -0.11 -2.32 17.44
N TYR A 108 0.89 -2.34 16.54
CA TYR A 108 0.99 -3.29 15.44
C TYR A 108 2.17 -4.23 15.64
N PRO A 109 1.93 -5.54 15.84
CA PRO A 109 3.00 -6.51 15.98
C PRO A 109 3.75 -6.65 14.65
N LEU A 110 4.98 -6.14 14.64
CA LEU A 110 5.86 -6.35 13.49
C LEU A 110 6.49 -7.73 13.57
N PRO A 111 6.61 -8.47 12.45
CA PRO A 111 7.43 -9.66 12.39
C PRO A 111 8.88 -9.37 12.82
N ALA A 112 9.53 -10.35 13.46
CA ALA A 112 10.89 -10.17 14.01
C ALA A 112 11.93 -9.78 12.94
N ASP A 113 11.75 -10.26 11.72
CA ASP A 113 12.65 -10.04 10.57
C ASP A 113 12.24 -8.83 9.71
N SER A 114 11.33 -7.97 10.20
CA SER A 114 10.90 -6.79 9.45
C SER A 114 12.07 -5.87 9.16
N ARG A 115 12.24 -5.54 7.88
CA ARG A 115 13.20 -4.53 7.42
C ARG A 115 12.58 -3.14 7.54
N MET A 116 13.40 -2.15 7.85
CA MET A 116 12.99 -0.76 7.91
C MET A 116 13.67 0.04 6.81
N VAL A 117 12.90 0.91 6.17
CA VAL A 117 13.39 1.93 5.24
C VAL A 117 12.89 3.28 5.69
N ASP A 118 13.79 4.26 5.75
CA ASP A 118 13.50 5.68 5.98
C ASP A 118 13.56 6.39 4.62
N ASP A 119 12.51 7.10 4.23
CA ASP A 119 12.48 7.85 2.96
C ASP A 119 13.13 9.25 3.09
N GLY A 120 13.60 9.61 4.28
CA GLY A 120 14.17 10.93 4.58
C GLY A 120 13.12 12.03 4.74
N GLY A 121 11.85 11.78 4.47
CA GLY A 121 10.72 12.70 4.61
C GLY A 121 9.94 12.53 5.92
N GLY A 122 10.39 11.62 6.78
CA GLY A 122 9.74 11.26 8.04
C GLY A 122 8.73 10.13 7.93
N PHE A 123 8.70 9.46 6.79
CA PHE A 123 8.03 8.17 6.63
C PHE A 123 9.00 7.04 6.91
N PHE A 124 8.51 6.04 7.64
CA PHE A 124 9.22 4.81 7.89
C PHE A 124 8.37 3.65 7.39
N TYR A 125 8.98 2.78 6.60
CA TYR A 125 8.37 1.59 6.05
C TYR A 125 8.98 0.36 6.72
N TYR A 126 8.14 -0.45 7.34
CA TYR A 126 8.50 -1.73 7.93
C TYR A 126 7.87 -2.82 7.08
N PHE A 127 8.64 -3.74 6.56
CA PHE A 127 8.10 -4.79 5.70
C PHE A 127 8.76 -6.13 5.95
N ASP A 128 7.98 -7.17 5.79
CA ASP A 128 8.39 -8.56 5.79
C ASP A 128 7.81 -9.24 4.54
N ASN A 129 8.65 -9.44 3.54
CA ASN A 129 8.25 -10.07 2.29
C ASN A 129 7.94 -11.55 2.46
N ALA A 130 8.55 -12.22 3.44
CA ALA A 130 8.25 -13.61 3.74
C ALA A 130 6.84 -13.77 4.30
N ALA A 131 6.40 -12.82 5.12
CA ALA A 131 5.07 -12.82 5.71
C ALA A 131 4.01 -12.09 4.85
N GLY A 132 4.40 -11.44 3.75
CA GLY A 132 3.46 -10.65 2.92
C GLY A 132 2.83 -9.47 3.66
N PHE A 133 3.63 -8.71 4.40
CA PHE A 133 3.17 -7.65 5.29
C PHE A 133 4.04 -6.41 5.20
N ALA A 134 3.41 -5.23 5.21
CA ALA A 134 4.10 -3.96 5.43
C ALA A 134 3.32 -3.02 6.33
N LEU A 135 4.05 -2.13 7.00
CA LEU A 135 3.53 -1.06 7.83
C LEU A 135 4.23 0.24 7.45
N GLU A 136 3.47 1.26 7.15
CA GLU A 136 3.99 2.61 6.95
C GLU A 136 3.64 3.48 8.16
N THR A 137 4.61 4.26 8.61
CA THR A 137 4.39 5.28 9.64
C THR A 137 4.89 6.64 9.19
N TYR A 138 4.21 7.68 9.64
CA TYR A 138 4.67 9.07 9.56
C TYR A 138 4.71 9.67 10.96
N LYS A 139 5.89 10.07 11.43
CA LYS A 139 6.09 10.60 12.80
C LYS A 139 5.50 9.66 13.87
N ASP A 140 5.86 8.38 13.83
CA ASP A 140 5.40 7.32 14.73
C ASP A 140 3.89 6.96 14.65
N ARG A 141 3.14 7.65 13.79
CA ARG A 141 1.73 7.35 13.54
C ARG A 141 1.62 6.39 12.36
N VAL A 142 0.87 5.31 12.53
CA VAL A 142 0.56 4.38 11.44
C VAL A 142 -0.34 5.06 10.41
N THR A 143 0.10 5.06 9.17
CA THR A 143 -0.60 5.67 8.03
C THR A 143 -1.11 4.65 7.03
N LEU A 144 -0.50 3.47 7.00
CA LEU A 144 -0.93 2.36 6.14
C LEU A 144 -0.45 1.03 6.71
N VAL A 145 -1.29 0.02 6.59
CA VAL A 145 -0.93 -1.40 6.78
C VAL A 145 -1.24 -2.11 5.48
N GLU A 146 -0.33 -2.90 4.97
CA GLU A 146 -0.52 -3.63 3.72
C GLU A 146 -0.36 -5.13 3.94
N TYR A 147 -1.25 -5.89 3.30
CA TYR A 147 -1.19 -7.35 3.20
C TYR A 147 -1.09 -7.71 1.71
N TYR A 148 -0.10 -8.49 1.37
CA TYR A 148 0.21 -8.85 -0.01
C TYR A 148 0.72 -10.30 -0.09
N PRO A 149 0.86 -10.88 -1.30
CA PRO A 149 1.35 -12.22 -1.44
C PRO A 149 2.76 -12.40 -0.86
N GLU A 150 2.99 -13.50 -0.18
CA GLU A 150 4.31 -13.87 0.35
C GLU A 150 5.35 -14.08 -0.76
N ALA A 151 6.62 -13.90 -0.44
CA ALA A 151 7.71 -14.11 -1.39
C ALA A 151 7.72 -15.53 -2.00
N ALA A 152 7.29 -16.54 -1.26
CA ALA A 152 7.14 -17.90 -1.76
C ALA A 152 6.17 -18.03 -2.95
N GLN A 153 5.24 -17.07 -3.11
CA GLN A 153 4.24 -17.03 -4.19
C GLN A 153 4.73 -16.29 -5.44
N ASN A 154 5.97 -15.79 -5.46
CA ASN A 154 6.51 -15.03 -6.60
C ASN A 154 6.52 -15.83 -7.92
N THR A 155 6.46 -17.16 -7.87
CA THR A 155 6.28 -18.03 -9.05
C THR A 155 4.96 -17.78 -9.78
N LEU A 156 3.99 -17.16 -9.11
CA LEU A 156 2.70 -16.76 -9.68
C LEU A 156 2.72 -15.32 -10.25
N LYS A 157 3.85 -14.62 -10.22
CA LYS A 157 3.96 -13.31 -10.89
C LYS A 157 3.91 -13.49 -12.40
N CYS A 158 3.31 -12.53 -13.06
CA CYS A 158 3.36 -12.46 -14.52
C CYS A 158 4.79 -12.28 -15.01
N PRO A 159 5.15 -12.83 -16.19
CA PRO A 159 6.47 -12.63 -16.77
C PRO A 159 6.75 -11.13 -16.90
N GLN A 160 7.86 -10.69 -16.31
CA GLN A 160 8.26 -9.30 -16.35
C GLN A 160 9.06 -9.04 -17.62
N LYS A 161 8.69 -8.02 -18.38
CA LYS A 161 9.55 -7.54 -19.46
C LYS A 161 10.60 -6.62 -18.84
N ASP A 162 11.88 -6.84 -19.21
CA ASP A 162 12.99 -5.99 -18.78
C ASP A 162 12.71 -4.52 -19.14
N THR A 163 12.09 -3.83 -18.23
CA THR A 163 11.84 -2.38 -18.35
C THR A 163 12.26 -1.71 -17.06
N CYS A 164 13.29 -0.92 -17.18
CA CYS A 164 13.82 -0.04 -16.16
C CYS A 164 12.72 0.86 -15.55
N CYS A 165 12.75 0.92 -14.23
CA CYS A 165 12.35 2.05 -13.39
C CYS A 165 11.06 2.78 -13.77
N ILE A 166 9.94 2.39 -13.18
CA ILE A 166 8.74 3.22 -13.17
C ILE A 166 8.68 3.94 -11.84
N ASP A 167 8.70 5.27 -11.92
CA ASP A 167 8.41 6.16 -10.80
C ASP A 167 6.93 5.95 -10.40
N LEU A 168 6.72 5.15 -9.37
CA LEU A 168 5.38 4.85 -8.81
C LEU A 168 4.81 6.00 -7.98
N PHE A 169 5.56 7.09 -7.88
CA PHE A 169 5.14 8.33 -7.25
C PHE A 169 4.63 9.28 -8.32
N SER A 170 3.33 9.33 -8.54
CA SER A 170 2.82 10.35 -9.44
C SER A 170 2.71 11.67 -8.68
N ARG A 171 3.72 12.54 -8.88
CA ARG A 171 3.54 13.96 -8.61
C ARG A 171 2.37 14.42 -9.46
N PHE A 172 1.28 14.80 -8.78
CA PHE A 172 0.10 15.28 -9.46
C PHE A 172 0.28 16.74 -9.90
N ASP A 173 0.74 17.59 -8.95
CA ASP A 173 0.91 19.02 -9.21
C ASP A 173 1.95 19.61 -8.25
N GLU A 174 2.55 20.73 -8.67
CA GLU A 174 3.51 21.47 -7.86
C GLU A 174 3.34 22.96 -8.15
N TYR A 175 3.28 23.77 -7.10
CA TYR A 175 3.13 25.21 -7.23
C TYR A 175 3.77 25.98 -6.06
N ALA A 176 4.18 27.20 -6.36
CA ALA A 176 4.59 28.17 -5.39
C ALA A 176 3.35 28.80 -4.69
N ARG A 177 3.54 29.94 -4.07
CA ARG A 177 2.44 30.67 -3.41
C ARG A 177 1.41 31.13 -4.45
N LEU A 178 0.15 30.67 -4.30
CA LEU A 178 -1.00 31.07 -5.10
C LEU A 178 -2.08 31.76 -4.24
N PRO A 179 -2.93 32.61 -4.83
CA PRO A 179 -4.23 32.98 -4.26
C PRO A 179 -5.07 31.73 -4.03
N PHE A 180 -5.89 31.73 -2.98
CA PHE A 180 -6.67 30.52 -2.65
C PHE A 180 -7.74 30.19 -3.70
N ALA A 181 -8.24 31.18 -4.42
CA ALA A 181 -9.17 30.94 -5.53
C ALA A 181 -8.54 30.07 -6.63
N ASP A 182 -7.29 30.36 -7.00
CA ASP A 182 -6.55 29.60 -8.01
C ASP A 182 -6.13 28.22 -7.48
N GLU A 183 -5.77 28.15 -6.18
CA GLU A 183 -5.44 26.88 -5.51
C GLU A 183 -6.63 25.92 -5.51
N LYS A 184 -7.88 26.41 -5.32
CA LYS A 184 -9.10 25.60 -5.34
C LYS A 184 -9.25 24.80 -6.64
N ALA A 185 -9.07 25.42 -7.78
CA ALA A 185 -9.22 24.76 -9.08
C ALA A 185 -8.23 23.56 -9.23
N ARG A 186 -7.01 23.70 -8.69
CA ARG A 186 -6.02 22.63 -8.65
C ARG A 186 -6.41 21.51 -7.69
N LEU A 187 -6.95 21.89 -6.52
CA LEU A 187 -7.44 20.95 -5.51
C LEU A 187 -8.66 20.17 -6.00
N ASP A 188 -9.56 20.80 -6.79
CA ASP A 188 -10.71 20.13 -7.39
C ASP A 188 -10.25 19.03 -8.38
N ASN A 189 -9.27 19.32 -9.24
CA ASN A 189 -8.67 18.34 -10.13
C ASN A 189 -7.94 17.22 -9.34
N TYR A 190 -7.24 17.59 -8.29
CA TYR A 190 -6.56 16.62 -7.41
C TYR A 190 -7.56 15.64 -6.78
N MET A 191 -8.70 16.15 -6.30
CA MET A 191 -9.77 15.32 -5.74
C MET A 191 -10.34 14.34 -6.75
N ILE A 192 -10.55 14.75 -8.00
CA ILE A 192 -11.05 13.87 -9.07
C ILE A 192 -10.10 12.69 -9.24
N GLN A 193 -8.81 12.93 -9.28
CA GLN A 193 -7.80 11.86 -9.42
C GLN A 193 -7.72 10.97 -8.18
N LEU A 194 -7.76 11.54 -6.98
CA LEU A 194 -7.79 10.78 -5.73
C LEU A 194 -8.95 9.78 -5.69
N ASN A 195 -10.12 10.18 -6.17
CA ASN A 195 -11.30 9.33 -6.16
C ASN A 195 -11.28 8.30 -7.31
N SER A 196 -10.85 8.69 -8.51
CA SER A 196 -10.77 7.78 -9.66
C SER A 196 -9.78 6.64 -9.45
N LEU A 197 -8.68 6.90 -8.74
CA LEU A 197 -7.64 5.91 -8.45
C LEU A 197 -7.85 5.18 -7.11
N VAL A 198 -8.89 5.56 -6.35
CA VAL A 198 -9.11 5.02 -4.99
C VAL A 198 -7.83 5.17 -4.14
N ALA A 199 -7.22 6.35 -4.22
CA ALA A 199 -5.89 6.62 -3.71
C ALA A 199 -5.94 7.47 -2.42
N ARG A 200 -4.81 7.58 -1.75
CA ARG A 200 -4.54 8.61 -0.75
C ARG A 200 -3.62 9.68 -1.34
N GLY A 201 -3.55 10.82 -0.69
CA GLY A 201 -2.75 11.93 -1.14
C GLY A 201 -1.88 12.53 -0.06
N THR A 202 -0.77 13.14 -0.46
CA THR A 202 0.00 14.03 0.40
C THR A 202 -0.04 15.46 -0.13
N ILE A 203 -0.07 16.40 0.79
CA ILE A 203 0.18 17.81 0.55
C ILE A 203 1.53 18.10 1.16
N GLU A 204 2.58 18.00 0.37
CA GLU A 204 3.94 18.26 0.80
C GLU A 204 4.22 19.76 0.76
N VAL A 205 4.96 20.24 1.76
CA VAL A 205 5.34 21.65 1.85
C VAL A 205 6.80 21.80 2.19
N ALA A 206 7.42 22.81 1.59
CA ALA A 206 8.79 23.20 1.87
C ALA A 206 8.93 24.73 1.87
N GLY A 207 10.09 25.22 2.33
CA GLY A 207 10.38 26.64 2.29
C GLY A 207 11.76 27.03 2.81
N PRO A 208 12.19 28.28 2.54
CA PRO A 208 13.57 28.72 2.78
C PRO A 208 13.90 28.95 4.26
N SER A 209 12.91 28.96 5.13
CA SER A 209 13.10 29.14 6.56
C SER A 209 12.03 28.38 7.37
N LYS A 210 12.27 28.21 8.67
CA LYS A 210 11.31 27.60 9.59
C LYS A 210 9.95 28.35 9.59
N SER A 211 10.00 29.68 9.59
CA SER A 211 8.77 30.51 9.56
C SER A 211 8.01 30.36 8.23
N ALA A 212 8.72 30.33 7.10
CA ALA A 212 8.11 30.12 5.79
C ALA A 212 7.46 28.73 5.71
N ARG A 213 8.11 27.68 6.20
CA ARG A 213 7.52 26.33 6.27
C ARG A 213 6.28 26.28 7.15
N GLN A 214 6.29 26.90 8.32
CA GLN A 214 5.10 26.99 9.18
C GLN A 214 3.92 27.69 8.50
N GLN A 215 4.18 28.71 7.68
CA GLN A 215 3.14 29.34 6.87
C GLN A 215 2.62 28.41 5.79
N GLN A 216 3.49 27.64 5.15
CA GLN A 216 3.06 26.62 4.16
C GLN A 216 2.24 25.50 4.80
N VAL A 217 2.62 25.02 5.99
CA VAL A 217 1.82 24.03 6.75
C VAL A 217 0.41 24.58 7.04
N LYS A 218 0.27 25.86 7.43
CA LYS A 218 -1.05 26.48 7.64
C LYS A 218 -1.88 26.52 6.34
N ARG A 219 -1.26 26.76 5.20
CA ARG A 219 -1.92 26.73 3.88
C ARG A 219 -2.33 25.32 3.49
N ALA A 220 -1.44 24.36 3.65
CA ALA A 220 -1.76 22.96 3.43
C ALA A 220 -2.92 22.48 4.31
N ALA A 221 -2.99 22.94 5.57
CA ALA A 221 -4.12 22.65 6.45
C ALA A 221 -5.43 23.24 5.91
N ARG A 222 -5.39 24.47 5.34
CA ARG A 222 -6.56 25.08 4.67
C ARG A 222 -6.96 24.29 3.42
N ALA A 223 -6.00 23.91 2.58
CA ALA A 223 -6.24 23.10 1.39
C ALA A 223 -6.84 21.73 1.75
N ARG A 224 -6.27 21.04 2.76
CA ARG A 224 -6.81 19.79 3.27
C ARG A 224 -8.24 19.95 3.80
N ASN A 225 -8.50 20.98 4.58
CA ASN A 225 -9.84 21.26 5.11
C ASN A 225 -10.85 21.55 3.98
N TYR A 226 -10.42 22.19 2.90
CA TYR A 226 -11.25 22.41 1.72
C TYR A 226 -11.65 21.07 1.08
N LEU A 227 -10.70 20.19 0.84
CA LEU A 227 -10.95 18.85 0.27
C LEU A 227 -11.89 18.02 1.17
N ILE A 228 -11.70 18.05 2.47
CA ILE A 228 -12.56 17.33 3.42
C ILE A 228 -13.98 17.91 3.45
N LYS A 229 -14.12 19.23 3.59
CA LYS A 229 -15.43 19.86 3.84
C LYS A 229 -16.27 20.03 2.57
N GLN A 230 -15.63 20.35 1.45
CA GLN A 230 -16.34 20.61 0.20
C GLN A 230 -16.52 19.37 -0.67
N HIS A 231 -15.55 18.44 -0.62
CA HIS A 231 -15.54 17.26 -1.48
C HIS A 231 -15.73 15.95 -0.73
N GLY A 232 -15.86 15.99 0.60
CA GLY A 232 -16.12 14.79 1.42
C GLY A 232 -14.98 13.78 1.42
N VAL A 233 -13.75 14.22 1.12
CA VAL A 233 -12.57 13.34 1.20
C VAL A 233 -12.34 12.97 2.65
N GLU A 234 -12.17 11.68 2.95
CA GLU A 234 -11.87 11.24 4.30
C GLU A 234 -10.52 11.80 4.76
N ALA A 235 -10.50 12.33 5.98
CA ALA A 235 -9.35 13.02 6.54
C ALA A 235 -8.09 12.16 6.55
N GLU A 236 -8.23 10.86 6.71
CA GLU A 236 -7.17 9.86 6.77
C GLU A 236 -6.51 9.60 5.39
N ARG A 237 -7.21 9.93 4.32
CA ARG A 237 -6.66 9.85 2.94
C ARG A 237 -5.72 11.00 2.60
N LEU A 238 -5.67 12.05 3.43
CA LEU A 238 -4.90 13.27 3.16
C LEU A 238 -3.90 13.53 4.27
N LEU A 239 -2.61 13.45 3.95
CA LEU A 239 -1.51 13.79 4.86
C LEU A 239 -0.89 15.13 4.48
N ILE A 240 -0.47 15.90 5.50
CA ILE A 240 0.38 17.08 5.32
C ILE A 240 1.79 16.70 5.74
N VAL A 241 2.75 16.89 4.85
CA VAL A 241 4.15 16.52 5.04
C VAL A 241 5.04 17.74 4.90
N ASP A 242 5.81 18.07 5.93
CA ASP A 242 6.87 19.08 5.85
C ASP A 242 8.14 18.38 5.36
N ILE A 243 8.48 18.58 4.08
CA ILE A 243 9.66 17.99 3.44
C ILE A 243 10.94 18.83 3.60
N GLY A 244 10.89 19.87 4.44
CA GLY A 244 12.08 20.61 4.86
C GLY A 244 12.41 21.85 4.04
N TYR A 245 13.70 22.03 3.77
CA TYR A 245 14.21 23.22 3.09
C TYR A 245 13.95 23.20 1.58
N SER A 246 13.59 24.37 1.04
CA SER A 246 13.64 24.68 -0.39
C SER A 246 13.97 26.17 -0.57
N GLU A 247 14.57 26.54 -1.67
CA GLU A 247 14.95 27.93 -1.96
C GLU A 247 13.74 28.89 -2.01
N SER A 248 12.57 28.36 -2.39
CA SER A 248 11.31 29.10 -2.46
C SER A 248 10.19 28.34 -1.74
N PRO A 249 9.12 29.03 -1.30
CA PRO A 249 7.92 28.35 -0.78
C PRO A 249 7.34 27.39 -1.83
N LEU A 250 7.11 26.14 -1.43
CA LEU A 250 6.65 25.07 -2.31
C LEU A 250 5.47 24.33 -1.69
N THR A 251 4.47 24.04 -2.52
CA THR A 251 3.41 23.07 -2.24
C THR A 251 3.40 22.04 -3.36
N ARG A 252 3.44 20.77 -3.01
CA ARG A 252 3.39 19.64 -3.93
C ARG A 252 2.23 18.72 -3.55
N LEU A 253 1.45 18.34 -4.55
CA LEU A 253 0.36 17.38 -4.41
C LEU A 253 0.81 16.05 -5.02
N ASN A 254 0.83 15.00 -4.21
CA ASN A 254 1.14 13.66 -4.70
C ASN A 254 -0.03 12.71 -4.45
N ILE A 255 -0.15 11.71 -5.31
CA ILE A 255 -1.16 10.66 -5.22
C ILE A 255 -0.45 9.33 -5.03
N TYR A 256 -0.90 8.56 -4.04
CA TYR A 256 -0.37 7.25 -3.70
C TYR A 256 -1.48 6.22 -3.77
N SER A 257 -1.26 5.13 -4.46
CA SER A 257 -2.17 4.00 -4.41
C SER A 257 -2.27 3.47 -2.97
N ILE A 258 -3.47 3.12 -2.55
CA ILE A 258 -3.70 2.39 -1.30
C ILE A 258 -3.88 0.94 -1.73
N GLY A 259 -2.92 0.10 -1.46
CA GLY A 259 -3.03 -1.32 -1.75
C GLY A 259 -1.87 -1.86 -2.59
N GLY A 260 -1.50 -3.06 -2.25
CA GLY A 260 -0.51 -3.91 -2.87
C GLY A 260 0.88 -3.30 -3.03
N LEU A 261 1.86 -3.85 -2.34
CA LEU A 261 3.28 -3.58 -2.60
C LEU A 261 3.68 -3.82 -4.08
N GLY A 262 2.75 -4.33 -4.88
CA GLY A 262 2.87 -4.32 -6.32
C GLY A 262 3.03 -2.92 -6.91
N SER A 263 2.52 -1.88 -6.23
CA SER A 263 2.70 -0.49 -6.63
C SER A 263 3.90 0.21 -5.99
N ARG A 264 4.56 -0.42 -5.01
CA ARG A 264 5.79 0.08 -4.37
C ARG A 264 6.89 -0.97 -4.48
N ILE A 265 7.38 -1.21 -5.67
CA ILE A 265 8.70 -1.81 -5.81
C ILE A 265 9.67 -0.75 -5.29
N PHE A 266 10.05 -0.86 -4.02
CA PHE A 266 11.32 -0.29 -3.60
C PHE A 266 12.39 -1.03 -4.38
N VAL A 267 12.73 -0.51 -5.55
CA VAL A 267 13.99 -0.84 -6.19
C VAL A 267 15.03 -0.25 -5.26
N PHE A 268 15.48 -1.08 -4.29
CA PHE A 268 16.69 -0.74 -3.57
C PHE A 268 17.75 -0.54 -4.65
N PRO A 269 18.47 0.60 -4.64
CA PRO A 269 19.73 0.65 -5.34
C PRO A 269 20.47 -0.59 -4.85
N GLN A 270 20.85 -1.51 -5.73
CA GLN A 270 21.80 -2.55 -5.39
C GLN A 270 22.92 -1.81 -4.67
N GLU A 271 23.17 -2.19 -3.41
CA GLU A 271 24.30 -1.62 -2.69
C GLU A 271 25.51 -1.79 -3.61
N ASP A 272 26.03 -0.66 -4.09
CA ASP A 272 27.27 -0.64 -4.85
C ASP A 272 28.35 -1.20 -3.90
N PRO A 273 28.86 -2.42 -4.13
CA PRO A 273 29.84 -3.03 -3.24
C PRO A 273 31.11 -2.18 -3.11
N ALA A 274 31.27 -1.15 -3.94
CA ALA A 274 32.38 -0.19 -3.89
C ALA A 274 32.20 0.93 -2.82
N ARG A 275 31.00 1.08 -2.22
CA ARG A 275 30.72 2.14 -1.24
C ARG A 275 31.06 1.79 0.21
N THR A 276 31.38 0.53 0.49
CA THR A 276 31.70 0.02 1.84
C THR A 276 33.16 0.29 2.30
N THR A 277 33.98 1.00 1.55
CA THR A 277 35.42 1.23 1.89
C THR A 277 35.78 2.67 2.21
N ARG A 278 34.86 3.54 2.58
CA ARG A 278 35.25 4.83 3.21
C ARG A 278 34.86 4.84 4.68
N LYS A 279 35.74 4.27 5.51
CA LYS A 279 35.84 4.62 6.93
C LYS A 279 36.41 6.04 7.09
N PRO A 280 35.93 6.78 8.12
CA PRO A 280 36.43 8.11 8.46
C PRO A 280 37.92 8.12 8.87
#